data_30749cfc4f7070d7a6c959993ff9f4a9
#
_entry.id   30749cfc4f7070d7a6c959993ff9f4a9
#
_cell.length_a   1.000
_cell.length_b   1.000
_cell.length_c   1.000
_cell.angle_alpha   90.00
_cell.angle_beta   90.00
_cell.angle_gamma   90.00
#
_symmetry.space_group_name_H-M   'P 1'
#
loop_
_entity.id
_entity.type
_entity.pdbx_description
1 polymer ?
#
loop_
_entity_poly.entity_id
_entity_poly.type
_entity_poly.pdbx_seq_one_letter_code
_entity_poly.pdbx_strand_id
1 'polypeptide(L)'
;PTKIRLIFKLMNTAALRAAFLSFYETKGHKIIPSSSLVPHNDPTLLFTNAGMNQFKDPLLGKIDPGYTRATSAQRCVRAGGKHNDLENVGYTARHHTLFEMMGNFSFGDYFKEETITWAWEFATEVVGLSADKILITVHPTDDDSRKIWRDKVGIKADRIIDLEENFWTMGDTGPCGPCTELFYDHGPSIAGGPPGSPDEDGDRFIEFQNLVFPQFDRLADGEMISLPQAGVDTGMGLERMAAILQGVHSNYEIDLFRKVMLEAGSFAHITNEEEVLGTASLRVIADHIRSSAFLIADGITPGNEDRAYVLRRIIRRALRHGYKLNIREPFFHKLVKVLVDEMGEAYPLLAQHEQAVTNALAEEEARFSETLNQGMELLKGELNQVKGDTLPGEIAFKLYDTYGFPVDLTADVARELGLQVDQEGFDEAMEAQRARGRASTSFSTSLGQKISVKQSVDFLGYEQLDSKAHVLAVFDINGDTKKAL
;
A
#
# COMPACT_ATOMS: atom_id res chain seq x y z
N PRO A 1 22.63 -19.10 -27.00
CA PRO A 1 22.54 -18.80 -25.57
C PRO A 1 22.83 -17.31 -25.27
N THR A 2 23.77 -16.68 -25.98
CA THR A 2 24.25 -15.31 -25.69
C THR A 2 23.23 -14.21 -26.07
N LYS A 3 22.46 -14.38 -27.14
CA LYS A 3 21.44 -13.40 -27.57
C LYS A 3 20.20 -13.40 -26.65
N ILE A 4 19.81 -14.55 -26.14
CA ILE A 4 18.69 -14.68 -25.20
C ILE A 4 19.06 -14.00 -23.86
N ARG A 5 20.29 -14.21 -23.34
CA ARG A 5 20.79 -13.53 -22.15
C ARG A 5 20.85 -12.00 -22.25
N LEU A 6 21.00 -11.43 -23.45
CA LEU A 6 21.03 -9.97 -23.66
C LEU A 6 19.62 -9.35 -23.65
N ILE A 7 18.59 -10.10 -24.08
CA ILE A 7 17.20 -9.66 -24.08
C ILE A 7 16.66 -9.60 -22.64
N PHE A 8 17.04 -10.56 -21.78
CA PHE A 8 16.60 -10.59 -20.38
C PHE A 8 17.25 -9.52 -19.48
N LYS A 9 18.41 -9.00 -19.84
CA LYS A 9 19.11 -7.96 -19.05
C LYS A 9 18.48 -6.55 -19.16
N LEU A 10 17.38 -6.42 -19.91
CA LEU A 10 16.66 -5.16 -20.16
C LEU A 10 15.13 -5.31 -20.01
N MET A 11 14.68 -6.29 -19.22
CA MET A 11 13.25 -6.45 -19.00
C MET A 11 12.73 -5.29 -18.15
N ASN A 12 11.89 -4.43 -18.75
CA ASN A 12 11.22 -3.36 -18.04
C ASN A 12 10.04 -3.89 -17.19
N THR A 13 9.51 -3.07 -16.30
CA THR A 13 8.42 -3.45 -15.39
C THR A 13 7.16 -3.92 -16.15
N ALA A 14 6.82 -3.29 -17.28
CA ALA A 14 5.67 -3.69 -18.09
C ALA A 14 5.86 -5.08 -18.71
N ALA A 15 7.04 -5.36 -19.26
CA ALA A 15 7.38 -6.67 -19.83
C ALA A 15 7.42 -7.78 -18.75
N LEU A 16 7.93 -7.48 -17.57
CA LEU A 16 7.95 -8.43 -16.45
C LEU A 16 6.52 -8.81 -16.01
N ARG A 17 5.65 -7.82 -15.84
CA ARG A 17 4.23 -8.04 -15.51
C ARG A 17 3.56 -8.94 -16.56
N ALA A 18 3.73 -8.61 -17.83
CA ALA A 18 3.17 -9.40 -18.94
C ALA A 18 3.72 -10.83 -18.97
N ALA A 19 5.04 -11.00 -18.76
CA ALA A 19 5.68 -12.32 -18.73
C ALA A 19 5.15 -13.20 -17.60
N PHE A 20 4.95 -12.63 -16.40
CA PHE A 20 4.38 -13.37 -15.26
C PHE A 20 2.96 -13.85 -15.56
N LEU A 21 2.09 -12.95 -15.98
CA LEU A 21 0.70 -13.28 -16.27
C LEU A 21 0.58 -14.33 -17.40
N SER A 22 1.36 -14.15 -18.48
CA SER A 22 1.38 -15.08 -19.61
C SER A 22 1.94 -16.45 -19.22
N PHE A 23 3.00 -16.49 -18.39
CA PHE A 23 3.54 -17.76 -17.91
C PHE A 23 2.47 -18.58 -17.16
N TYR A 24 1.78 -17.97 -16.20
CA TYR A 24 0.74 -18.68 -15.46
C TYR A 24 -0.52 -18.98 -16.30
N GLU A 25 -0.81 -18.15 -17.30
CA GLU A 25 -1.85 -18.49 -18.30
C GLU A 25 -1.52 -19.80 -19.01
N THR A 26 -0.23 -20.05 -19.39
CA THR A 26 0.18 -21.33 -19.99
C THR A 26 0.04 -22.50 -19.02
N LYS A 27 0.03 -22.26 -17.71
CA LYS A 27 -0.24 -23.27 -16.66
C LYS A 27 -1.74 -23.41 -16.36
N GLY A 28 -2.61 -22.81 -17.16
CA GLY A 28 -4.07 -22.92 -17.06
C GLY A 28 -4.73 -21.94 -16.08
N HIS A 29 -4.02 -20.90 -15.65
CA HIS A 29 -4.60 -19.86 -14.79
C HIS A 29 -5.40 -18.85 -15.61
N LYS A 30 -6.53 -18.43 -15.05
CA LYS A 30 -7.30 -17.31 -15.59
C LYS A 30 -6.66 -16.00 -15.15
N ILE A 31 -6.35 -15.11 -16.09
CA ILE A 31 -5.87 -13.77 -15.76
C ILE A 31 -7.04 -12.96 -15.19
N ILE A 32 -6.89 -12.50 -13.95
CA ILE A 32 -7.87 -11.68 -13.26
C ILE A 32 -7.28 -10.27 -13.09
N PRO A 33 -8.01 -9.21 -13.50
CA PRO A 33 -7.55 -7.85 -13.31
C PRO A 33 -7.29 -7.49 -11.83
N SER A 34 -6.45 -6.50 -11.60
CA SER A 34 -6.28 -5.89 -10.27
C SER A 34 -7.61 -5.38 -9.74
N SER A 35 -7.99 -5.78 -8.55
CA SER A 35 -9.15 -5.23 -7.87
C SER A 35 -8.90 -3.79 -7.42
N SER A 36 -9.97 -3.10 -7.01
CA SER A 36 -9.88 -1.78 -6.38
C SER A 36 -8.99 -1.82 -5.14
N LEU A 37 -8.29 -0.71 -4.88
CA LEU A 37 -7.55 -0.48 -3.63
C LEU A 37 -8.49 -0.30 -2.43
N VAL A 38 -9.78 -0.06 -2.67
CA VAL A 38 -10.83 -0.02 -1.65
C VAL A 38 -11.49 -1.40 -1.57
N PRO A 39 -11.20 -2.19 -0.53
CA PRO A 39 -11.80 -3.51 -0.39
C PRO A 39 -13.29 -3.37 -0.06
N HIS A 40 -14.17 -3.91 -0.92
CA HIS A 40 -15.62 -3.80 -0.74
C HIS A 40 -16.18 -4.78 0.30
N ASN A 41 -15.53 -5.93 0.49
CA ASN A 41 -16.06 -7.04 1.28
C ASN A 41 -15.31 -7.27 2.59
N ASP A 42 -14.36 -6.41 2.96
CA ASP A 42 -13.59 -6.56 4.19
C ASP A 42 -13.48 -5.24 4.95
N PRO A 43 -14.35 -4.99 5.95
CA PRO A 43 -14.31 -3.76 6.73
C PRO A 43 -13.10 -3.67 7.68
N THR A 44 -12.34 -4.76 7.85
CA THR A 44 -11.14 -4.78 8.70
C THR A 44 -9.92 -4.20 8.00
N LEU A 45 -9.96 -4.05 6.68
CA LEU A 45 -8.88 -3.52 5.86
C LEU A 45 -9.18 -2.09 5.41
N LEU A 46 -8.24 -1.19 5.63
CA LEU A 46 -8.30 0.15 5.03
C LEU A 46 -8.14 0.09 3.51
N PHE A 47 -7.15 -0.67 3.04
CA PHE A 47 -6.83 -0.82 1.62
C PHE A 47 -6.56 -2.28 1.28
N THR A 48 -6.68 -2.61 0.01
CA THR A 48 -6.15 -3.86 -0.55
C THR A 48 -4.63 -3.86 -0.35
N ASN A 49 -4.12 -4.76 0.47
CA ASN A 49 -2.72 -4.81 0.91
C ASN A 49 -1.96 -6.07 0.48
N ALA A 50 -2.66 -7.01 -0.17
CA ALA A 50 -2.11 -8.26 -0.69
C ALA A 50 -2.88 -8.73 -1.92
N GLY A 51 -2.23 -9.52 -2.78
CA GLY A 51 -2.83 -10.07 -3.99
C GLY A 51 -4.05 -10.94 -3.74
N MET A 52 -4.07 -11.64 -2.60
CA MET A 52 -5.13 -12.57 -2.23
C MET A 52 -6.43 -11.89 -1.75
N ASN A 53 -6.43 -10.58 -1.46
CA ASN A 53 -7.61 -9.95 -0.85
C ASN A 53 -8.88 -10.15 -1.69
N GLN A 54 -8.79 -10.05 -3.02
CA GLN A 54 -9.92 -10.31 -3.91
C GLN A 54 -10.32 -11.79 -3.99
N PHE A 55 -9.48 -12.71 -3.53
CA PHE A 55 -9.68 -14.16 -3.58
C PHE A 55 -9.95 -14.79 -2.20
N LYS A 56 -10.15 -13.97 -1.16
CA LYS A 56 -10.40 -14.43 0.22
C LYS A 56 -11.53 -15.45 0.30
N ASP A 57 -12.69 -15.11 -0.27
CA ASP A 57 -13.87 -15.98 -0.21
C ASP A 57 -13.73 -17.28 -1.02
N PRO A 58 -13.15 -17.27 -2.24
CA PRO A 58 -12.76 -18.50 -2.94
C PRO A 58 -11.76 -19.37 -2.17
N LEU A 59 -10.72 -18.79 -1.56
CA LEU A 59 -9.73 -19.54 -0.74
C LEU A 59 -10.37 -20.18 0.48
N LEU A 60 -11.34 -19.51 1.10
CA LEU A 60 -12.13 -20.06 2.20
C LEU A 60 -13.19 -21.08 1.76
N GLY A 61 -13.36 -21.32 0.46
CA GLY A 61 -14.40 -22.20 -0.07
C GLY A 61 -15.84 -21.67 0.10
N LYS A 62 -15.98 -20.36 0.38
CA LYS A 62 -17.32 -19.72 0.57
C LYS A 62 -18.03 -19.43 -0.73
N ILE A 63 -17.27 -19.19 -1.80
CA ILE A 63 -17.77 -18.82 -3.13
C ILE A 63 -17.03 -19.65 -4.18
N ASP A 64 -17.76 -20.18 -5.16
CA ASP A 64 -17.19 -20.73 -6.40
C ASP A 64 -17.02 -19.59 -7.41
N PRO A 65 -15.78 -19.19 -7.76
CA PRO A 65 -15.54 -18.13 -8.72
C PRO A 65 -15.73 -18.58 -10.18
N GLY A 66 -16.08 -19.86 -10.42
CA GLY A 66 -16.20 -20.48 -11.75
C GLY A 66 -14.87 -20.77 -12.42
N TYR A 67 -13.77 -20.83 -11.66
CA TYR A 67 -12.43 -21.25 -12.09
C TYR A 67 -11.63 -21.72 -10.87
N THR A 68 -10.69 -22.64 -11.07
CA THR A 68 -9.89 -23.21 -9.98
C THR A 68 -8.49 -22.63 -9.89
N ARG A 69 -8.06 -21.89 -10.92
CA ARG A 69 -6.75 -21.23 -11.01
C ARG A 69 -6.90 -19.78 -11.43
N ALA A 70 -6.19 -18.89 -10.75
CA ALA A 70 -6.14 -17.47 -11.11
C ALA A 70 -4.72 -16.94 -11.07
N THR A 71 -4.43 -15.91 -11.87
CA THR A 71 -3.21 -15.09 -11.76
C THR A 71 -3.56 -13.62 -11.89
N SER A 72 -2.87 -12.76 -11.16
CA SER A 72 -3.08 -11.31 -11.22
C SER A 72 -1.82 -10.54 -10.89
N ALA A 73 -1.74 -9.29 -11.36
CA ALA A 73 -0.82 -8.27 -10.86
C ALA A 73 -1.66 -7.25 -10.09
N GLN A 74 -1.74 -7.43 -8.76
CA GLN A 74 -2.60 -6.65 -7.89
C GLN A 74 -1.86 -5.42 -7.37
N ARG A 75 -2.47 -4.24 -7.53
CA ARG A 75 -2.04 -3.03 -6.82
C ARG A 75 -2.37 -3.17 -5.35
N CYS A 76 -1.37 -2.90 -4.51
CA CYS A 76 -1.48 -3.00 -3.05
C CYS A 76 -1.05 -1.69 -2.39
N VAL A 77 -1.72 -1.28 -1.31
CA VAL A 77 -1.36 -0.11 -0.51
C VAL A 77 -1.08 -0.52 0.93
N ARG A 78 0.10 -0.13 1.44
CA ARG A 78 0.52 -0.29 2.84
C ARG A 78 0.93 1.06 3.41
N ALA A 79 -0.05 1.89 3.76
CA ALA A 79 0.14 3.25 4.25
C ALA A 79 -0.72 3.60 5.47
N GLY A 80 -1.17 2.60 6.20
CA GLY A 80 -1.99 2.77 7.41
C GLY A 80 -2.59 1.45 7.89
N GLY A 81 -3.09 1.43 9.12
CA GLY A 81 -3.59 0.21 9.75
C GLY A 81 -2.46 -0.73 10.19
N LYS A 82 -2.70 -2.04 10.12
CA LYS A 82 -1.76 -3.07 10.59
C LYS A 82 -0.47 -3.15 9.74
N HIS A 83 -0.57 -2.85 8.43
CA HIS A 83 0.57 -2.79 7.52
C HIS A 83 0.83 -1.36 7.10
N ASN A 84 1.90 -0.78 7.61
CA ASN A 84 2.24 0.63 7.37
C ASN A 84 3.73 0.78 7.08
N ASP A 85 4.07 0.96 5.81
CA ASP A 85 5.45 1.16 5.35
C ASP A 85 5.82 2.63 5.17
N LEU A 86 4.90 3.56 5.47
CA LEU A 86 5.04 4.99 5.15
C LEU A 86 6.36 5.60 5.65
N GLU A 87 6.80 5.23 6.86
CA GLU A 87 8.02 5.79 7.47
C GLU A 87 9.30 5.32 6.78
N ASN A 88 9.28 4.12 6.19
CA ASN A 88 10.42 3.52 5.50
C ASN A 88 10.57 4.02 4.07
N VAL A 89 9.49 4.57 3.48
CA VAL A 89 9.46 5.04 2.09
C VAL A 89 10.46 6.16 1.86
N GLY A 90 11.33 5.96 0.85
CA GLY A 90 12.38 6.89 0.46
C GLY A 90 13.71 6.68 1.20
N TYR A 91 13.72 5.98 2.35
CA TYR A 91 14.90 5.76 3.19
C TYR A 91 15.45 4.33 3.11
N THR A 92 14.63 3.37 2.73
CA THR A 92 15.06 2.00 2.41
C THR A 92 15.02 1.77 0.90
N ALA A 93 15.67 0.72 0.44
CA ALA A 93 15.72 0.38 -0.98
C ALA A 93 14.42 -0.27 -1.50
N ARG A 94 13.57 -0.81 -0.61
CA ARG A 94 12.53 -1.80 -0.95
C ARG A 94 11.11 -1.49 -0.51
N HIS A 95 10.87 -0.46 0.33
CA HIS A 95 9.53 -0.15 0.85
C HIS A 95 8.81 0.92 0.03
N HIS A 96 7.52 0.67 -0.19
CA HIS A 96 6.61 1.54 -0.95
C HIS A 96 5.26 1.65 -0.28
N THR A 97 4.59 2.81 -0.43
CA THR A 97 3.19 2.93 -0.02
C THR A 97 2.26 2.22 -1.00
N LEU A 98 2.57 2.24 -2.30
CA LEU A 98 1.90 1.45 -3.33
C LEU A 98 2.93 0.58 -4.05
N PHE A 99 2.62 -0.70 -4.21
CA PHE A 99 3.42 -1.66 -4.98
C PHE A 99 2.51 -2.63 -5.73
N GLU A 100 3.08 -3.33 -6.69
CA GLU A 100 2.37 -4.36 -7.43
C GLU A 100 2.78 -5.75 -6.93
N MET A 101 1.80 -6.55 -6.53
CA MET A 101 2.00 -7.93 -6.13
C MET A 101 1.50 -8.86 -7.24
N MET A 102 2.41 -9.52 -7.92
CA MET A 102 2.10 -10.55 -8.90
C MET A 102 1.87 -11.87 -8.18
N GLY A 103 0.72 -12.51 -8.43
CA GLY A 103 0.35 -13.73 -7.72
C GLY A 103 -0.29 -14.77 -8.63
N ASN A 104 -0.13 -16.02 -8.23
CA ASN A 104 -0.89 -17.16 -8.75
C ASN A 104 -1.60 -17.87 -7.60
N PHE A 105 -2.82 -18.31 -7.87
CA PHE A 105 -3.76 -18.80 -6.86
C PHE A 105 -4.34 -20.12 -7.30
N SER A 106 -4.53 -21.03 -6.33
CA SER A 106 -5.25 -22.30 -6.53
C SER A 106 -6.38 -22.43 -5.51
N PHE A 107 -7.54 -22.79 -6.00
CA PHE A 107 -8.73 -23.03 -5.20
C PHE A 107 -9.02 -24.55 -5.21
N GLY A 108 -8.13 -25.33 -4.51
CA GLY A 108 -8.23 -26.76 -4.40
C GLY A 108 -7.85 -27.56 -5.65
N ASP A 109 -7.12 -26.99 -6.60
CA ASP A 109 -6.73 -27.68 -7.85
C ASP A 109 -5.31 -28.24 -7.77
N TYR A 110 -4.32 -27.39 -7.51
CA TYR A 110 -2.92 -27.78 -7.28
C TYR A 110 -2.42 -27.26 -5.94
N PHE A 111 -1.27 -27.77 -5.52
CA PHE A 111 -0.73 -27.42 -4.20
C PHE A 111 0.80 -27.20 -4.23
N LYS A 112 1.52 -27.65 -3.22
CA LYS A 112 2.94 -27.31 -2.97
C LYS A 112 3.88 -27.67 -4.13
N GLU A 113 3.75 -28.87 -4.72
CA GLU A 113 4.72 -29.34 -5.72
C GLU A 113 4.69 -28.49 -6.98
N GLU A 114 3.52 -28.26 -7.54
CA GLU A 114 3.36 -27.41 -8.72
C GLU A 114 3.75 -25.96 -8.42
N THR A 115 3.31 -25.42 -7.27
CA THR A 115 3.60 -24.05 -6.87
C THR A 115 5.10 -23.80 -6.80
N ILE A 116 5.83 -24.65 -6.10
CA ILE A 116 7.28 -24.54 -5.89
C ILE A 116 8.03 -24.72 -7.23
N THR A 117 7.65 -25.72 -8.01
CA THR A 117 8.34 -25.98 -9.28
C THR A 117 8.10 -24.90 -10.29
N TRP A 118 6.87 -24.33 -10.40
CA TRP A 118 6.59 -23.22 -11.31
C TRP A 118 7.21 -21.90 -10.86
N ALA A 119 7.25 -21.63 -9.57
CA ALA A 119 7.94 -20.44 -9.06
C ALA A 119 9.44 -20.49 -9.40
N TRP A 120 10.06 -21.66 -9.24
CA TRP A 120 11.45 -21.86 -9.62
C TRP A 120 11.68 -21.78 -11.13
N GLU A 121 10.82 -22.42 -11.93
CA GLU A 121 10.85 -22.34 -13.40
C GLU A 121 10.74 -20.88 -13.86
N PHE A 122 9.81 -20.11 -13.32
CA PHE A 122 9.67 -18.69 -13.65
C PHE A 122 10.94 -17.91 -13.31
N ALA A 123 11.42 -18.06 -12.08
CA ALA A 123 12.59 -17.31 -11.61
C ALA A 123 13.88 -17.64 -12.36
N THR A 124 14.13 -18.91 -12.69
CA THR A 124 15.42 -19.33 -13.27
C THR A 124 15.41 -19.54 -14.77
N GLU A 125 14.28 -20.00 -15.35
CA GLU A 125 14.21 -20.33 -16.77
C GLU A 125 13.54 -19.22 -17.58
N VAL A 126 12.44 -18.62 -17.06
CA VAL A 126 11.70 -17.57 -17.76
C VAL A 126 12.42 -16.22 -17.64
N VAL A 127 12.74 -15.76 -16.42
CA VAL A 127 13.40 -14.47 -16.21
C VAL A 127 14.93 -14.57 -15.99
N GLY A 128 15.46 -15.78 -15.87
CA GLY A 128 16.90 -16.08 -15.96
C GLY A 128 17.72 -15.67 -14.74
N LEU A 129 17.17 -15.68 -13.54
CA LEU A 129 17.94 -15.47 -12.31
C LEU A 129 18.97 -16.61 -12.11
N SER A 130 20.14 -16.27 -11.59
CA SER A 130 21.14 -17.27 -11.23
C SER A 130 20.69 -18.03 -9.97
N ALA A 131 20.55 -19.35 -10.10
CA ALA A 131 20.17 -20.24 -8.99
C ALA A 131 21.11 -20.07 -7.78
N ASP A 132 22.41 -19.81 -8.01
CA ASP A 132 23.39 -19.61 -6.94
C ASP A 132 23.14 -18.35 -6.09
N LYS A 133 22.29 -17.44 -6.54
CA LYS A 133 21.95 -16.22 -5.82
C LYS A 133 20.63 -16.31 -5.08
N ILE A 134 19.92 -17.45 -5.17
CA ILE A 134 18.61 -17.62 -4.52
C ILE A 134 18.77 -18.44 -3.25
N LEU A 135 18.27 -17.93 -2.12
CA LEU A 135 18.07 -18.63 -0.88
C LEU A 135 16.59 -18.95 -0.68
N ILE A 136 16.30 -20.04 -0.01
CA ILE A 136 14.93 -20.48 0.28
C ILE A 136 14.73 -20.49 1.79
N THR A 137 13.58 -20.01 2.25
CA THR A 137 13.15 -20.21 3.64
C THR A 137 11.92 -21.12 3.68
N VAL A 138 11.78 -21.90 4.75
CA VAL A 138 10.63 -22.76 4.98
C VAL A 138 10.26 -22.74 6.46
N HIS A 139 8.98 -22.97 6.77
CA HIS A 139 8.58 -23.16 8.16
C HIS A 139 9.17 -24.48 8.70
N PRO A 140 9.69 -24.51 9.94
CA PRO A 140 10.37 -25.71 10.51
C PRO A 140 9.53 -26.98 10.45
N THR A 141 8.21 -26.86 10.53
CA THR A 141 7.29 -28.03 10.47
C THR A 141 6.82 -28.36 9.06
N ASP A 142 7.22 -27.62 8.02
CA ASP A 142 6.81 -27.87 6.64
C ASP A 142 7.82 -28.77 5.90
N ASP A 143 7.87 -30.03 6.32
CA ASP A 143 8.74 -31.04 5.71
C ASP A 143 8.44 -31.29 4.23
N ASP A 144 7.20 -31.10 3.79
CA ASP A 144 6.80 -31.32 2.40
C ASP A 144 7.43 -30.29 1.48
N SER A 145 7.31 -29.01 1.79
CA SER A 145 7.97 -27.94 1.03
C SER A 145 9.49 -28.12 1.02
N ARG A 146 10.09 -28.48 2.14
CA ARG A 146 11.54 -28.77 2.23
C ARG A 146 11.95 -29.91 1.32
N LYS A 147 11.21 -31.03 1.28
CA LYS A 147 11.49 -32.17 0.40
C LYS A 147 11.36 -31.79 -1.06
N ILE A 148 10.34 -31.00 -1.43
CA ILE A 148 10.14 -30.54 -2.81
C ILE A 148 11.33 -29.68 -3.26
N TRP A 149 11.74 -28.70 -2.44
CA TRP A 149 12.91 -27.87 -2.73
C TRP A 149 14.19 -28.69 -2.93
N ARG A 150 14.45 -29.64 -2.02
CA ARG A 150 15.66 -30.47 -2.05
C ARG A 150 15.63 -31.51 -3.16
N ASP A 151 14.56 -32.29 -3.24
CA ASP A 151 14.53 -33.55 -4.01
C ASP A 151 13.98 -33.35 -5.44
N LYS A 152 13.08 -32.38 -5.65
CA LYS A 152 12.48 -32.08 -6.97
C LYS A 152 13.21 -30.94 -7.66
N VAL A 153 13.43 -29.83 -6.97
CA VAL A 153 14.10 -28.65 -7.51
C VAL A 153 15.63 -28.79 -7.47
N GLY A 154 16.15 -29.53 -6.50
CA GLY A 154 17.59 -29.79 -6.37
C GLY A 154 18.37 -28.71 -5.62
N ILE A 155 17.68 -27.96 -4.72
CA ILE A 155 18.34 -26.97 -3.87
C ILE A 155 19.19 -27.68 -2.81
N LYS A 156 20.43 -27.19 -2.65
CA LYS A 156 21.32 -27.72 -1.61
C LYS A 156 20.76 -27.42 -0.21
N ALA A 157 20.94 -28.34 0.72
CA ALA A 157 20.39 -28.23 2.07
C ALA A 157 20.87 -26.96 2.83
N ASP A 158 22.11 -26.52 2.58
CA ASP A 158 22.68 -25.31 3.18
C ASP A 158 22.10 -24.00 2.62
N ARG A 159 21.22 -24.08 1.62
CA ARG A 159 20.50 -22.95 1.04
C ARG A 159 19.00 -22.95 1.36
N ILE A 160 18.56 -23.87 2.22
CA ILE A 160 17.20 -23.94 2.73
C ILE A 160 17.26 -23.63 4.23
N ILE A 161 16.69 -22.51 4.63
CA ILE A 161 16.76 -21.96 5.98
C ILE A 161 15.41 -22.14 6.67
N ASP A 162 15.43 -22.57 7.92
CA ASP A 162 14.24 -22.69 8.78
C ASP A 162 13.91 -21.33 9.40
N LEU A 163 12.68 -20.85 9.22
CA LEU A 163 12.16 -19.65 9.86
C LEU A 163 10.78 -19.93 10.46
N GLU A 164 10.60 -19.65 11.74
CA GLU A 164 9.30 -19.73 12.42
C GLU A 164 8.29 -18.73 11.85
N GLU A 165 8.78 -17.60 11.33
CA GLU A 165 7.98 -16.56 10.70
C GLU A 165 7.35 -17.02 9.38
N ASN A 166 7.81 -18.13 8.78
CA ASN A 166 7.21 -18.72 7.58
C ASN A 166 5.85 -19.38 7.84
N PHE A 167 5.05 -18.78 8.71
CA PHE A 167 3.64 -19.06 8.90
C PHE A 167 2.82 -17.79 8.66
N TRP A 168 2.23 -17.71 7.48
CA TRP A 168 1.52 -16.51 7.05
C TRP A 168 0.09 -16.46 7.57
N THR A 169 -0.36 -15.28 7.98
CA THR A 169 -1.74 -15.01 8.37
C THR A 169 -2.22 -13.74 7.69
N MET A 170 -3.42 -13.76 7.12
CA MET A 170 -4.03 -12.58 6.49
C MET A 170 -4.21 -11.43 7.48
N GLY A 171 -4.58 -11.75 8.72
CA GLY A 171 -4.84 -10.81 9.79
C GLY A 171 -5.15 -11.54 11.08
N ASP A 172 -5.98 -10.92 11.91
CA ASP A 172 -6.45 -11.58 13.15
C ASP A 172 -7.40 -12.73 12.84
N THR A 173 -8.07 -12.69 11.68
CA THR A 173 -8.96 -13.73 11.17
C THR A 173 -8.73 -13.95 9.68
N GLY A 174 -9.12 -15.14 9.18
CA GLY A 174 -9.06 -15.48 7.77
C GLY A 174 -8.06 -16.58 7.42
N PRO A 175 -7.83 -16.83 6.14
CA PRO A 175 -6.98 -17.94 5.71
C PRO A 175 -5.56 -17.76 6.20
N CYS A 176 -4.96 -18.87 6.64
CA CYS A 176 -3.58 -18.93 7.11
C CYS A 176 -2.95 -20.30 6.84
N GLY A 177 -1.62 -20.35 6.89
CA GLY A 177 -0.87 -21.57 6.69
C GLY A 177 0.63 -21.34 6.55
N PRO A 178 1.43 -22.42 6.48
CA PRO A 178 2.87 -22.30 6.25
C PRO A 178 3.16 -21.68 4.90
N CYS A 179 4.31 -21.04 4.80
CA CYS A 179 4.81 -20.49 3.56
C CYS A 179 6.29 -20.80 3.35
N THR A 180 6.75 -20.61 2.15
CA THR A 180 8.16 -20.68 1.77
C THR A 180 8.50 -19.49 0.90
N GLU A 181 9.64 -18.88 1.14
CA GLU A 181 10.02 -17.62 0.50
C GLU A 181 11.31 -17.77 -0.30
N LEU A 182 11.41 -16.99 -1.36
CA LEU A 182 12.57 -16.91 -2.21
C LEU A 182 13.26 -15.56 -2.01
N PHE A 183 14.52 -15.60 -1.59
CA PHE A 183 15.38 -14.44 -1.36
C PHE A 183 16.48 -14.37 -2.42
N TYR A 184 16.81 -13.16 -2.86
CA TYR A 184 17.91 -12.90 -3.78
C TYR A 184 19.09 -12.25 -3.06
N ASP A 185 20.29 -12.83 -3.22
CA ASP A 185 21.55 -12.25 -2.71
C ASP A 185 22.12 -11.25 -3.70
N HIS A 186 22.05 -9.96 -3.39
CA HIS A 186 22.67 -8.87 -4.17
C HIS A 186 24.19 -8.89 -4.11
N GLY A 187 24.78 -9.68 -3.21
CA GLY A 187 26.20 -9.87 -3.08
C GLY A 187 26.84 -9.07 -1.94
N PRO A 188 28.11 -9.34 -1.64
CA PRO A 188 28.78 -8.89 -0.42
C PRO A 188 29.09 -7.38 -0.39
N SER A 189 28.88 -6.64 -1.48
CA SER A 189 29.01 -5.18 -1.49
C SER A 189 27.83 -4.46 -0.82
N ILE A 190 26.71 -5.17 -0.61
CA ILE A 190 25.52 -4.65 0.09
C ILE A 190 25.53 -5.18 1.51
N ALA A 191 25.24 -4.30 2.47
CA ALA A 191 25.16 -4.68 3.88
C ALA A 191 23.92 -5.53 4.17
N GLY A 192 24.06 -6.54 5.03
CA GLY A 192 22.98 -7.42 5.46
C GLY A 192 23.41 -8.88 5.52
N GLY A 193 22.71 -9.67 6.30
CA GLY A 193 22.87 -11.11 6.47
C GLY A 193 21.74 -11.91 5.83
N PRO A 194 21.90 -13.24 5.73
CA PRO A 194 20.83 -14.11 5.27
C PRO A 194 19.64 -14.11 6.24
N PRO A 195 18.43 -14.51 5.79
CA PRO A 195 17.27 -14.65 6.65
C PRO A 195 17.57 -15.48 7.90
N GLY A 196 17.04 -15.07 9.06
CA GLY A 196 17.30 -15.71 10.36
C GLY A 196 18.64 -15.31 11.01
N SER A 197 19.42 -14.42 10.38
CA SER A 197 20.66 -13.91 10.99
C SER A 197 20.44 -12.57 11.70
N PRO A 198 21.35 -12.16 12.63
CA PRO A 198 21.24 -10.87 13.32
C PRO A 198 21.19 -9.64 12.40
N ASP A 199 21.71 -9.76 11.18
CA ASP A 199 21.81 -8.68 10.19
C ASP A 199 20.80 -8.85 9.04
N GLU A 200 19.74 -9.62 9.22
CA GLU A 200 18.70 -9.90 8.19
C GLU A 200 17.93 -8.67 7.73
N ASP A 201 17.81 -7.66 8.58
CA ASP A 201 17.15 -6.37 8.24
C ASP A 201 17.89 -5.57 7.16
N GLY A 202 19.12 -5.95 6.82
CA GLY A 202 19.91 -5.34 5.77
C GLY A 202 19.32 -5.57 4.37
N ASP A 203 19.83 -4.81 3.41
CA ASP A 203 19.31 -4.80 2.03
C ASP A 203 20.02 -5.80 1.08
N ARG A 204 20.88 -6.68 1.61
CA ARG A 204 21.61 -7.67 0.78
C ARG A 204 20.73 -8.82 0.31
N PHE A 205 19.98 -9.42 1.22
CA PHE A 205 19.08 -10.53 0.93
C PHE A 205 17.66 -10.02 0.87
N ILE A 206 17.09 -9.95 -0.32
CA ILE A 206 15.77 -9.39 -0.54
C ILE A 206 14.79 -10.51 -0.88
N GLU A 207 13.77 -10.69 -0.03
CA GLU A 207 12.61 -11.50 -0.36
C GLU A 207 11.94 -10.92 -1.61
N PHE A 208 11.86 -11.70 -2.69
CA PHE A 208 11.19 -11.27 -3.90
C PHE A 208 9.89 -12.03 -4.17
N GLN A 209 9.70 -13.23 -3.58
CA GLN A 209 8.49 -14.01 -3.73
C GLN A 209 8.19 -14.81 -2.46
N ASN A 210 6.92 -14.83 -2.06
CA ASN A 210 6.36 -15.66 -1.00
C ASN A 210 5.33 -16.64 -1.58
N LEU A 211 5.44 -17.92 -1.23
CA LEU A 211 4.54 -18.99 -1.63
C LEU A 211 3.79 -19.47 -0.38
N VAL A 212 2.54 -19.03 -0.23
CA VAL A 212 1.70 -19.35 0.93
C VAL A 212 0.78 -20.52 0.62
N PHE A 213 0.61 -21.41 1.57
CA PHE A 213 -0.21 -22.61 1.49
C PHE A 213 -1.35 -22.54 2.51
N PRO A 214 -2.43 -21.77 2.26
CA PRO A 214 -3.58 -21.68 3.15
C PRO A 214 -4.19 -23.07 3.36
N GLN A 215 -4.20 -23.52 4.60
CA GLN A 215 -4.74 -24.81 5.04
C GLN A 215 -5.77 -24.64 6.15
N PHE A 216 -5.77 -23.46 6.79
CA PHE A 216 -6.61 -23.16 7.94
C PHE A 216 -7.34 -21.82 7.75
N ASP A 217 -8.51 -21.70 8.38
CA ASP A 217 -9.20 -20.43 8.64
C ASP A 217 -9.02 -20.10 10.13
N ARG A 218 -8.41 -18.97 10.43
CA ARG A 218 -8.26 -18.48 11.80
C ARG A 218 -9.49 -17.68 12.19
N LEU A 219 -10.16 -18.13 13.27
CA LEU A 219 -11.35 -17.51 13.80
C LEU A 219 -11.02 -16.38 14.78
N ALA A 220 -12.02 -15.57 15.14
CA ALA A 220 -11.86 -14.41 16.03
C ALA A 220 -11.37 -14.76 17.45
N ASP A 221 -11.60 -15.96 17.92
CA ASP A 221 -11.11 -16.49 19.20
C ASP A 221 -9.68 -17.08 19.12
N GLY A 222 -9.10 -17.06 17.90
CA GLY A 222 -7.77 -17.61 17.60
C GLY A 222 -7.75 -19.09 17.26
N GLU A 223 -8.89 -19.79 17.28
CA GLU A 223 -8.96 -21.17 16.81
C GLU A 223 -8.66 -21.27 15.31
N MET A 224 -7.90 -22.28 14.91
CA MET A 224 -7.61 -22.58 13.51
C MET A 224 -8.38 -23.84 13.09
N ILE A 225 -9.33 -23.67 12.17
CA ILE A 225 -10.09 -24.76 11.57
C ILE A 225 -9.53 -25.08 10.19
N SER A 226 -9.46 -26.38 9.86
CA SER A 226 -8.99 -26.80 8.53
C SER A 226 -9.94 -26.29 7.45
N LEU A 227 -9.38 -25.72 6.37
CA LEU A 227 -10.14 -25.37 5.17
C LEU A 227 -10.75 -26.62 4.51
N PRO A 228 -11.89 -26.50 3.84
CA PRO A 228 -12.49 -27.60 3.08
C PRO A 228 -11.54 -28.17 2.02
N GLN A 229 -10.68 -27.34 1.46
CA GLN A 229 -9.64 -27.69 0.51
C GLN A 229 -8.45 -26.76 0.70
N ALA A 230 -7.25 -27.33 0.57
CA ALA A 230 -6.02 -26.55 0.62
C ALA A 230 -5.94 -25.60 -0.59
N GLY A 231 -5.46 -24.41 -0.37
CA GLY A 231 -5.29 -23.39 -1.40
C GLY A 231 -3.84 -23.02 -1.64
N VAL A 232 -3.61 -22.25 -2.68
CA VAL A 232 -2.33 -21.58 -2.97
C VAL A 232 -2.58 -20.09 -3.10
N ASP A 233 -1.76 -19.33 -2.41
CA ASP A 233 -1.65 -17.88 -2.51
C ASP A 233 -0.18 -17.53 -2.66
N THR A 234 0.20 -16.87 -3.75
CA THR A 234 1.59 -16.43 -3.92
C THR A 234 1.66 -14.93 -4.15
N GLY A 235 2.76 -14.34 -3.70
CA GLY A 235 3.03 -12.92 -3.91
C GLY A 235 4.48 -12.69 -4.32
N MET A 236 4.68 -12.13 -5.53
CA MET A 236 5.97 -11.65 -6.02
C MET A 236 5.91 -10.13 -6.17
N GLY A 237 6.81 -9.41 -5.49
CA GLY A 237 6.91 -7.96 -5.66
C GLY A 237 7.44 -7.59 -7.04
N LEU A 238 6.62 -6.91 -7.85
CA LEU A 238 7.04 -6.47 -9.19
C LEU A 238 8.29 -5.59 -9.12
N GLU A 239 8.30 -4.60 -8.24
CA GLU A 239 9.38 -3.64 -8.09
C GLU A 239 10.68 -4.31 -7.64
N ARG A 240 10.57 -5.26 -6.69
CA ARG A 240 11.73 -6.05 -6.21
C ARG A 240 12.32 -6.91 -7.33
N MET A 241 11.49 -7.63 -8.04
CA MET A 241 11.93 -8.47 -9.15
C MET A 241 12.50 -7.62 -10.30
N ALA A 242 11.87 -6.47 -10.62
CA ALA A 242 12.37 -5.55 -11.63
C ALA A 242 13.77 -5.00 -11.27
N ALA A 243 14.01 -4.64 -10.01
CA ALA A 243 15.33 -4.20 -9.55
C ALA A 243 16.40 -5.28 -9.77
N ILE A 244 16.10 -6.51 -9.40
CA ILE A 244 17.00 -7.65 -9.61
C ILE A 244 17.32 -7.83 -11.11
N LEU A 245 16.31 -7.81 -11.98
CA LEU A 245 16.47 -8.04 -13.43
C LEU A 245 17.16 -6.89 -14.14
N GLN A 246 16.94 -5.65 -13.70
CA GLN A 246 17.61 -4.47 -14.24
C GLN A 246 19.01 -4.28 -13.67
N GLY A 247 19.42 -5.12 -12.70
CA GLY A 247 20.75 -5.12 -12.12
C GLY A 247 21.02 -3.91 -11.23
N VAL A 248 19.97 -3.37 -10.62
CA VAL A 248 20.04 -2.29 -9.63
C VAL A 248 19.67 -2.83 -8.25
N HIS A 249 20.13 -2.13 -7.22
CA HIS A 249 19.88 -2.55 -5.84
C HIS A 249 18.58 -1.96 -5.28
N SER A 250 18.34 -0.68 -5.56
CA SER A 250 17.15 0.02 -5.06
C SER A 250 15.98 -0.10 -6.05
N ASN A 251 14.79 -0.39 -5.54
CA ASN A 251 13.56 -0.35 -6.33
C ASN A 251 13.33 1.03 -6.98
N TYR A 252 13.85 2.10 -6.37
CA TYR A 252 13.74 3.46 -6.91
C TYR A 252 14.60 3.71 -8.16
N GLU A 253 15.51 2.78 -8.51
CA GLU A 253 16.36 2.86 -9.69
C GLU A 253 15.77 2.12 -10.89
N ILE A 254 14.64 1.41 -10.75
CA ILE A 254 13.98 0.74 -11.87
C ILE A 254 13.39 1.75 -12.86
N ASP A 255 13.17 1.29 -14.07
CA ASP A 255 12.65 2.10 -15.19
C ASP A 255 11.45 2.97 -14.83
N LEU A 256 10.46 2.41 -14.14
CA LEU A 256 9.25 3.11 -13.71
C LEU A 256 9.54 4.29 -12.76
N PHE A 257 10.26 4.04 -11.67
CA PHE A 257 10.55 5.09 -10.69
C PHE A 257 11.53 6.13 -11.25
N ARG A 258 12.52 5.67 -12.00
CA ARG A 258 13.52 6.55 -12.61
C ARG A 258 12.91 7.66 -13.44
N LYS A 259 11.89 7.36 -14.28
CA LYS A 259 11.20 8.37 -15.08
C LYS A 259 10.44 9.38 -14.25
N VAL A 260 9.69 8.90 -13.25
CA VAL A 260 8.94 9.77 -12.35
C VAL A 260 9.88 10.65 -11.52
N MET A 261 11.00 10.09 -11.04
CA MET A 261 11.99 10.85 -10.26
C MET A 261 12.72 11.90 -11.10
N LEU A 262 13.05 11.60 -12.37
CA LEU A 262 13.66 12.57 -13.27
C LEU A 262 12.72 13.75 -13.55
N GLU A 263 11.44 13.48 -13.78
CA GLU A 263 10.43 14.54 -13.94
C GLU A 263 10.30 15.38 -12.67
N ALA A 264 10.19 14.73 -11.49
CA ALA A 264 10.14 15.42 -10.21
C ALA A 264 11.41 16.25 -9.94
N GLY A 265 12.59 15.72 -10.30
CA GLY A 265 13.88 16.40 -10.20
C GLY A 265 13.95 17.67 -11.03
N SER A 266 13.28 17.70 -12.19
CA SER A 266 13.23 18.88 -13.06
C SER A 266 12.63 20.11 -12.38
N PHE A 267 11.60 19.90 -11.54
CA PHE A 267 10.98 20.98 -10.74
C PHE A 267 11.89 21.48 -9.61
N ALA A 268 12.83 20.64 -9.14
CA ALA A 268 13.86 20.99 -8.16
C ALA A 268 15.14 21.55 -8.79
N HIS A 269 15.18 21.66 -10.12
CA HIS A 269 16.38 22.02 -10.89
C HIS A 269 17.55 21.07 -10.70
N ILE A 270 17.28 19.80 -10.33
CA ILE A 270 18.26 18.73 -10.23
C ILE A 270 18.27 17.99 -11.58
N THR A 271 19.32 18.11 -12.35
CA THR A 271 19.42 17.54 -13.70
C THR A 271 20.40 16.38 -13.81
N ASN A 272 21.27 16.20 -12.81
CA ASN A 272 22.14 15.05 -12.73
C ASN A 272 21.38 13.82 -12.27
N GLU A 273 21.38 12.76 -13.08
CA GLU A 273 20.57 11.58 -12.81
C GLU A 273 21.01 10.82 -11.56
N GLU A 274 22.30 10.71 -11.29
CA GLU A 274 22.82 10.05 -10.09
C GLU A 274 22.36 10.80 -8.82
N GLU A 275 22.38 12.14 -8.86
CA GLU A 275 21.85 12.98 -7.78
C GLU A 275 20.34 12.81 -7.61
N VAL A 276 19.58 12.76 -8.71
CA VAL A 276 18.13 12.49 -8.68
C VAL A 276 17.85 11.18 -7.98
N LEU A 277 18.48 10.09 -8.42
CA LEU A 277 18.27 8.74 -7.87
C LEU A 277 18.78 8.59 -6.43
N GLY A 278 19.81 9.35 -6.05
CA GLY A 278 20.34 9.41 -4.69
C GLY A 278 19.48 10.22 -3.70
N THR A 279 18.55 11.06 -4.20
CA THR A 279 17.79 12.01 -3.38
C THR A 279 16.57 11.37 -2.73
N ALA A 280 16.60 11.14 -1.42
CA ALA A 280 15.50 10.52 -0.66
C ALA A 280 14.16 11.25 -0.83
N SER A 281 14.16 12.59 -0.89
CA SER A 281 12.94 13.37 -1.11
C SER A 281 12.29 13.10 -2.46
N LEU A 282 13.07 12.86 -3.52
CA LEU A 282 12.55 12.50 -4.84
C LEU A 282 11.98 11.09 -4.86
N ARG A 283 12.57 10.15 -4.11
CA ARG A 283 12.03 8.80 -3.92
C ARG A 283 10.66 8.85 -3.25
N VAL A 284 10.51 9.65 -2.18
CA VAL A 284 9.21 9.85 -1.51
C VAL A 284 8.18 10.43 -2.47
N ILE A 285 8.53 11.46 -3.23
CA ILE A 285 7.62 12.11 -4.20
C ILE A 285 7.17 11.10 -5.26
N ALA A 286 8.09 10.30 -5.81
CA ALA A 286 7.80 9.31 -6.84
C ALA A 286 6.92 8.17 -6.34
N ASP A 287 7.13 7.70 -5.11
CA ASP A 287 6.26 6.72 -4.47
C ASP A 287 4.86 7.29 -4.25
N HIS A 288 4.79 8.49 -3.68
CA HIS A 288 3.54 9.09 -3.24
C HIS A 288 2.65 9.55 -4.39
N ILE A 289 3.20 9.91 -5.54
CA ILE A 289 2.36 10.20 -6.72
C ILE A 289 1.66 8.94 -7.22
N ARG A 290 2.33 7.77 -7.17
CA ARG A 290 1.71 6.50 -7.56
C ARG A 290 0.54 6.18 -6.64
N SER A 291 0.76 6.15 -5.32
CA SER A 291 -0.30 5.83 -4.36
C SER A 291 -1.45 6.83 -4.41
N SER A 292 -1.16 8.13 -4.47
CA SER A 292 -2.19 9.17 -4.51
C SER A 292 -3.03 9.09 -5.78
N ALA A 293 -2.41 8.91 -6.94
CA ALA A 293 -3.10 8.84 -8.21
C ALA A 293 -4.03 7.63 -8.30
N PHE A 294 -3.56 6.44 -7.87
CA PHE A 294 -4.40 5.24 -7.90
C PHE A 294 -5.51 5.26 -6.86
N LEU A 295 -5.27 5.80 -5.66
CA LEU A 295 -6.32 5.94 -4.65
C LEU A 295 -7.43 6.90 -5.12
N ILE A 296 -7.08 8.00 -5.79
CA ILE A 296 -8.06 8.93 -6.36
C ILE A 296 -8.79 8.27 -7.54
N ALA A 297 -8.09 7.56 -8.42
CA ALA A 297 -8.72 6.83 -9.53
C ALA A 297 -9.71 5.76 -9.04
N ASP A 298 -9.45 5.15 -7.87
CA ASP A 298 -10.37 4.21 -7.21
C ASP A 298 -11.46 4.91 -6.38
N GLY A 299 -11.61 6.25 -6.49
CA GLY A 299 -12.74 7.03 -5.96
C GLY A 299 -12.52 7.66 -4.59
N ILE A 300 -11.30 7.64 -4.03
CA ILE A 300 -11.02 8.30 -2.75
C ILE A 300 -10.69 9.77 -2.99
N THR A 301 -11.30 10.65 -2.20
CA THR A 301 -10.94 12.08 -2.18
C THR A 301 -10.20 12.43 -0.88
N PRO A 302 -9.21 13.35 -0.91
CA PRO A 302 -8.51 13.77 0.29
C PRO A 302 -9.45 14.33 1.35
N GLY A 303 -9.37 13.81 2.59
CA GLY A 303 -10.31 14.15 3.67
C GLY A 303 -9.68 14.13 5.07
N ASN A 304 -10.52 14.18 6.11
CA ASN A 304 -10.08 14.24 7.50
C ASN A 304 -10.24 12.92 8.27
N GLU A 305 -10.86 11.91 7.65
CA GLU A 305 -11.20 10.66 8.32
C GLU A 305 -10.82 9.46 7.45
N ASP A 306 -10.55 8.34 8.06
CA ASP A 306 -10.34 7.04 7.45
C ASP A 306 -9.37 7.04 6.23
N ARG A 307 -9.76 6.41 5.15
CA ARG A 307 -8.98 6.32 3.89
C ARG A 307 -8.65 7.68 3.30
N ALA A 308 -9.61 8.62 3.39
CA ALA A 308 -9.46 9.98 2.90
C ALA A 308 -8.36 10.76 3.65
N TYR A 309 -8.22 10.52 4.97
CA TYR A 309 -7.15 11.07 5.79
C TYR A 309 -5.79 10.48 5.39
N VAL A 310 -5.70 9.18 5.18
CA VAL A 310 -4.45 8.53 4.75
C VAL A 310 -3.98 9.09 3.41
N LEU A 311 -4.89 9.23 2.44
CA LEU A 311 -4.58 9.84 1.15
C LEU A 311 -4.06 11.28 1.31
N ARG A 312 -4.75 12.11 2.10
CA ARG A 312 -4.32 13.49 2.40
C ARG A 312 -2.93 13.52 3.01
N ARG A 313 -2.64 12.63 3.94
CA ARG A 313 -1.34 12.50 4.61
C ARG A 313 -0.22 12.19 3.61
N ILE A 314 -0.45 11.24 2.70
CA ILE A 314 0.51 10.88 1.64
C ILE A 314 0.79 12.09 0.74
N ILE A 315 -0.25 12.78 0.26
CA ILE A 315 -0.11 13.98 -0.58
C ILE A 315 0.71 15.05 0.14
N ARG A 316 0.36 15.38 1.38
CA ARG A 316 1.05 16.42 2.16
C ARG A 316 2.50 16.06 2.47
N ARG A 317 2.79 14.78 2.67
CA ARG A 317 4.17 14.31 2.84
C ARG A 317 5.00 14.55 1.57
N ALA A 318 4.46 14.26 0.40
CA ALA A 318 5.13 14.56 -0.87
C ALA A 318 5.38 16.06 -1.06
N LEU A 319 4.37 16.89 -0.77
CA LEU A 319 4.49 18.36 -0.87
C LEU A 319 5.55 18.92 0.08
N ARG A 320 5.63 18.40 1.31
CA ARG A 320 6.69 18.77 2.26
C ARG A 320 8.09 18.40 1.73
N HIS A 321 8.23 17.23 1.08
CA HIS A 321 9.50 16.85 0.46
C HIS A 321 9.84 17.74 -0.74
N GLY A 322 8.85 18.19 -1.52
CA GLY A 322 9.04 19.22 -2.53
C GLY A 322 9.52 20.55 -1.93
N TYR A 323 8.90 20.98 -0.81
CA TYR A 323 9.34 22.18 -0.09
C TYR A 323 10.81 22.05 0.40
N LYS A 324 11.21 20.87 0.89
CA LYS A 324 12.60 20.57 1.29
C LYS A 324 13.59 20.70 0.14
N LEU A 325 13.16 20.35 -1.08
CA LEU A 325 13.92 20.52 -2.32
C LEU A 325 13.84 21.93 -2.91
N ASN A 326 13.29 22.89 -2.15
CA ASN A 326 13.09 24.26 -2.58
C ASN A 326 12.11 24.45 -3.77
N ILE A 327 11.25 23.49 -4.04
CA ILE A 327 10.15 23.65 -5.01
C ILE A 327 9.08 24.51 -4.34
N ARG A 328 8.76 25.65 -4.94
CA ARG A 328 7.78 26.63 -4.41
C ARG A 328 6.55 26.76 -5.29
N GLU A 329 6.67 26.37 -6.55
CA GLU A 329 5.56 26.34 -7.50
C GLU A 329 4.81 25.01 -7.42
N PRO A 330 3.50 24.97 -7.71
CA PRO A 330 2.75 23.73 -7.79
C PRO A 330 3.34 22.76 -8.81
N PHE A 331 3.62 21.54 -8.37
CA PHE A 331 4.36 20.56 -9.17
C PHE A 331 3.77 19.15 -9.10
N PHE A 332 3.22 18.75 -7.93
CA PHE A 332 2.89 17.36 -7.66
C PHE A 332 1.82 16.81 -8.60
N HIS A 333 0.76 17.57 -8.86
CA HIS A 333 -0.28 17.19 -9.81
C HIS A 333 0.24 17.04 -11.25
N LYS A 334 1.34 17.70 -11.62
CA LYS A 334 1.94 17.63 -12.97
C LYS A 334 2.60 16.27 -13.21
N LEU A 335 2.98 15.55 -12.15
CA LEU A 335 3.56 14.21 -12.23
C LEU A 335 2.54 13.12 -12.65
N VAL A 336 1.25 13.43 -12.64
CA VAL A 336 0.20 12.49 -13.08
C VAL A 336 0.44 12.07 -14.52
N LYS A 337 0.83 12.98 -15.39
CA LYS A 337 1.05 12.69 -16.81
C LYS A 337 2.12 11.62 -17.04
N VAL A 338 3.30 11.75 -16.43
CA VAL A 338 4.37 10.76 -16.58
C VAL A 338 3.95 9.41 -15.98
N LEU A 339 3.16 9.40 -14.91
CA LEU A 339 2.65 8.18 -14.33
C LEU A 339 1.65 7.47 -15.26
N VAL A 340 0.74 8.22 -15.89
CA VAL A 340 -0.20 7.70 -16.89
C VAL A 340 0.54 7.11 -18.09
N ASP A 341 1.59 7.77 -18.57
CA ASP A 341 2.40 7.29 -19.68
C ASP A 341 3.11 5.95 -19.35
N GLU A 342 3.50 5.74 -18.09
CA GLU A 342 4.18 4.52 -17.64
C GLU A 342 3.24 3.38 -17.24
N MET A 343 2.09 3.68 -16.65
CA MET A 343 1.21 2.67 -16.04
C MET A 343 -0.19 2.61 -16.67
N GLY A 344 -0.57 3.57 -17.51
CA GLY A 344 -1.92 3.67 -18.06
C GLY A 344 -2.32 2.52 -18.98
N GLU A 345 -1.36 1.88 -19.67
CA GLU A 345 -1.61 0.70 -20.48
C GLU A 345 -1.99 -0.52 -19.61
N ALA A 346 -1.25 -0.75 -18.53
CA ALA A 346 -1.52 -1.84 -17.60
C ALA A 346 -2.77 -1.59 -16.75
N TYR A 347 -3.05 -0.33 -16.46
CA TYR A 347 -4.17 0.11 -15.63
C TYR A 347 -4.98 1.21 -16.32
N PRO A 348 -5.87 0.85 -17.26
CA PRO A 348 -6.65 1.82 -18.06
C PRO A 348 -7.48 2.79 -17.21
N LEU A 349 -7.89 2.37 -16.00
CA LEU A 349 -8.61 3.22 -15.06
C LEU A 349 -7.84 4.50 -14.73
N LEU A 350 -6.52 4.43 -14.60
CA LEU A 350 -5.67 5.59 -14.32
C LEU A 350 -5.73 6.60 -15.47
N ALA A 351 -5.59 6.13 -16.71
CA ALA A 351 -5.66 6.98 -17.90
C ALA A 351 -7.06 7.59 -18.09
N GLN A 352 -8.13 6.81 -17.82
CA GLN A 352 -9.51 7.30 -17.90
C GLN A 352 -9.80 8.41 -16.89
N HIS A 353 -9.14 8.40 -15.72
CA HIS A 353 -9.34 9.38 -14.65
C HIS A 353 -8.21 10.42 -14.56
N GLU A 354 -7.31 10.51 -15.54
CA GLU A 354 -6.15 11.42 -15.52
C GLU A 354 -6.51 12.84 -15.10
N GLN A 355 -7.55 13.44 -15.75
CA GLN A 355 -7.96 14.80 -15.46
C GLN A 355 -8.57 14.94 -14.05
N ALA A 356 -9.36 13.97 -13.61
CA ALA A 356 -9.95 14.00 -12.26
C ALA A 356 -8.88 13.87 -11.18
N VAL A 357 -7.91 13.00 -11.37
CA VAL A 357 -6.75 12.82 -10.49
C VAL A 357 -5.93 14.10 -10.42
N THR A 358 -5.59 14.67 -11.58
CA THR A 358 -4.83 15.94 -11.67
C THR A 358 -5.53 17.06 -10.93
N ASN A 359 -6.84 17.23 -11.13
CA ASN A 359 -7.62 18.27 -10.47
C ASN A 359 -7.66 18.09 -8.94
N ALA A 360 -7.93 16.88 -8.47
CA ALA A 360 -7.98 16.58 -7.03
C ALA A 360 -6.63 16.83 -6.34
N LEU A 361 -5.52 16.45 -6.99
CA LEU A 361 -4.18 16.73 -6.48
C LEU A 361 -3.86 18.23 -6.49
N ALA A 362 -4.19 18.94 -7.56
CA ALA A 362 -3.96 20.38 -7.67
C ALA A 362 -4.74 21.16 -6.58
N GLU A 363 -5.97 20.75 -6.29
CA GLU A 363 -6.78 21.36 -5.24
C GLU A 363 -6.21 21.14 -3.83
N GLU A 364 -5.78 19.91 -3.49
CA GLU A 364 -5.17 19.63 -2.17
C GLU A 364 -3.78 20.30 -2.06
N GLU A 365 -3.01 20.34 -3.15
CA GLU A 365 -1.72 21.03 -3.22
C GLU A 365 -1.88 22.53 -2.97
N ALA A 366 -2.85 23.19 -3.61
CA ALA A 366 -3.13 24.60 -3.40
C ALA A 366 -3.53 24.90 -1.95
N ARG A 367 -4.45 24.09 -1.39
CA ARG A 367 -4.89 24.24 0.01
C ARG A 367 -3.75 24.10 1.02
N PHE A 368 -2.86 23.12 0.82
CA PHE A 368 -1.78 22.90 1.76
C PHE A 368 -0.65 23.91 1.59
N SER A 369 -0.39 24.38 0.38
CA SER A 369 0.66 25.38 0.11
C SER A 369 0.41 26.71 0.84
N GLU A 370 -0.85 27.07 1.08
CA GLU A 370 -1.21 28.27 1.85
C GLU A 370 -0.67 28.23 3.28
N THR A 371 -0.67 27.05 3.91
CA THR A 371 -0.28 26.87 5.31
C THR A 371 1.11 26.25 5.47
N LEU A 372 1.64 25.61 4.43
CA LEU A 372 2.92 24.86 4.49
C LEU A 372 4.09 25.77 4.90
N ASN A 373 4.24 26.93 4.27
CA ASN A 373 5.34 27.84 4.60
C ASN A 373 5.30 28.29 6.06
N GLN A 374 4.14 28.74 6.54
CA GLN A 374 3.96 29.20 7.92
C GLN A 374 4.16 28.07 8.93
N GLY A 375 3.61 26.90 8.64
CA GLY A 375 3.77 25.72 9.49
C GLY A 375 5.22 25.25 9.57
N MET A 376 5.97 25.25 8.48
CA MET A 376 7.39 24.90 8.45
C MET A 376 8.26 25.91 9.21
N GLU A 377 7.98 27.22 9.09
CA GLU A 377 8.70 28.26 9.85
C GLU A 377 8.42 28.13 11.37
N LEU A 378 7.15 27.91 11.75
CA LEU A 378 6.82 27.65 13.14
C LEU A 378 7.53 26.40 13.65
N LEU A 379 7.45 25.26 12.93
CA LEU A 379 8.09 24.01 13.33
C LEU A 379 9.60 24.14 13.50
N LYS A 380 10.29 24.78 12.55
CA LYS A 380 11.73 25.04 12.68
C LYS A 380 12.06 25.93 13.90
N GLY A 381 11.24 26.97 14.14
CA GLY A 381 11.40 27.84 15.30
C GLY A 381 11.28 27.08 16.62
N GLU A 382 10.28 26.22 16.74
CA GLU A 382 10.04 25.41 17.94
C GLU A 382 11.09 24.32 18.12
N LEU A 383 11.48 23.60 17.04
CA LEU A 383 12.54 22.58 17.10
C LEU A 383 13.88 23.14 17.58
N ASN A 384 14.22 24.38 17.19
CA ASN A 384 15.44 25.05 17.65
C ASN A 384 15.40 25.42 19.15
N GLN A 385 14.23 25.43 19.78
CA GLN A 385 14.04 25.79 21.20
C GLN A 385 13.87 24.56 22.09
N VAL A 386 13.70 23.36 21.52
CA VAL A 386 13.54 22.11 22.26
C VAL A 386 14.76 21.89 23.17
N LYS A 387 14.50 21.75 24.48
CA LYS A 387 15.50 21.37 25.48
C LYS A 387 15.33 19.87 25.74
N GLY A 388 16.21 19.07 25.16
CA GLY A 388 16.11 17.61 25.22
C GLY A 388 15.93 17.01 23.82
N ASP A 389 15.30 15.86 23.75
CA ASP A 389 15.13 15.05 22.55
C ASP A 389 13.67 14.94 22.05
N THR A 390 12.74 15.66 22.73
CA THR A 390 11.30 15.48 22.49
C THR A 390 10.60 16.82 22.25
N LEU A 391 9.92 16.95 21.09
CA LEU A 391 9.04 18.08 20.77
C LEU A 391 7.72 17.91 21.53
N PRO A 392 7.25 18.93 22.29
CA PRO A 392 5.99 18.86 23.04
C PRO A 392 4.79 18.58 22.15
N GLY A 393 3.87 17.70 22.62
CA GLY A 393 2.69 17.28 21.89
C GLY A 393 1.72 18.42 21.56
N GLU A 394 1.63 19.45 22.43
CA GLU A 394 0.82 20.65 22.18
C GLU A 394 1.28 21.45 20.95
N ILE A 395 2.60 21.44 20.66
CA ILE A 395 3.14 22.09 19.46
C ILE A 395 2.77 21.29 18.22
N ALA A 396 2.91 19.96 18.27
CA ALA A 396 2.48 19.08 17.21
C ALA A 396 0.96 19.22 16.95
N PHE A 397 0.17 19.34 18.01
CA PHE A 397 -1.27 19.60 17.91
C PHE A 397 -1.59 20.95 17.27
N LYS A 398 -0.88 22.01 17.63
CA LYS A 398 -1.07 23.33 17.00
C LYS A 398 -0.74 23.31 15.50
N LEU A 399 0.31 22.59 15.11
CA LEU A 399 0.65 22.37 13.70
C LEU A 399 -0.44 21.60 12.97
N TYR A 400 -1.01 20.60 13.59
CA TYR A 400 -2.12 19.82 13.04
C TYR A 400 -3.40 20.66 12.90
N ASP A 401 -3.83 21.29 13.99
CA ASP A 401 -5.13 21.99 14.07
C ASP A 401 -5.16 23.28 13.22
N THR A 402 -4.07 24.06 13.23
CA THR A 402 -4.02 25.39 12.61
C THR A 402 -3.44 25.35 11.21
N TYR A 403 -2.41 24.55 10.98
CA TYR A 403 -1.66 24.53 9.71
C TYR A 403 -1.90 23.28 8.87
N GLY A 404 -2.70 22.35 9.38
CA GLY A 404 -3.01 21.11 8.67
C GLY A 404 -1.83 20.16 8.48
N PHE A 405 -0.83 20.22 9.38
CA PHE A 405 0.27 19.25 9.41
C PHE A 405 -0.20 17.97 10.09
N PRO A 406 -0.27 16.83 9.39
CA PRO A 406 -0.42 15.56 10.07
C PRO A 406 0.70 15.35 11.11
N VAL A 407 0.39 14.71 12.24
CA VAL A 407 1.36 14.53 13.32
C VAL A 407 2.60 13.76 12.88
N ASP A 408 2.43 12.75 12.03
CA ASP A 408 3.52 11.98 11.44
C ASP A 408 4.41 12.82 10.51
N LEU A 409 3.87 13.83 9.83
CA LEU A 409 4.67 14.79 9.08
C LEU A 409 5.56 15.64 10.01
N THR A 410 5.01 16.04 11.17
CA THR A 410 5.77 16.72 12.23
C THR A 410 6.84 15.79 12.79
N ALA A 411 6.51 14.52 13.04
CA ALA A 411 7.44 13.51 13.51
C ALA A 411 8.57 13.21 12.50
N ASP A 412 8.27 13.17 11.20
CA ASP A 412 9.29 13.02 10.16
C ASP A 412 10.32 14.17 10.20
N VAL A 413 9.84 15.41 10.36
CA VAL A 413 10.74 16.58 10.46
C VAL A 413 11.57 16.55 11.75
N ALA A 414 10.95 16.19 12.88
CA ALA A 414 11.64 16.05 14.17
C ALA A 414 12.73 14.97 14.10
N ARG A 415 12.42 13.81 13.52
CA ARG A 415 13.36 12.68 13.35
C ARG A 415 14.58 13.05 12.51
N GLU A 416 14.42 13.88 11.47
CA GLU A 416 15.54 14.40 10.67
C GLU A 416 16.56 15.21 11.51
N LEU A 417 16.13 15.74 12.65
CA LEU A 417 16.95 16.48 13.60
C LEU A 417 17.34 15.65 14.85
N GLY A 418 17.03 14.33 14.84
CA GLY A 418 17.30 13.44 15.97
C GLY A 418 16.35 13.62 17.15
N LEU A 419 15.17 14.23 16.92
CA LEU A 419 14.16 14.47 17.94
C LEU A 419 12.98 13.52 17.78
N GLN A 420 12.23 13.33 18.87
CA GLN A 420 10.95 12.61 18.89
C GLN A 420 9.79 13.58 19.09
N VAL A 421 8.56 13.13 18.87
CA VAL A 421 7.34 13.88 19.20
C VAL A 421 6.68 13.22 20.39
N ASP A 422 6.23 14.02 21.35
CA ASP A 422 5.37 13.59 22.44
C ASP A 422 3.99 13.22 21.91
N GLN A 423 3.82 11.95 21.57
CA GLN A 423 2.57 11.42 21.03
C GLN A 423 1.44 11.45 22.05
N GLU A 424 1.74 11.18 23.34
CA GLU A 424 0.75 11.18 24.43
C GLU A 424 0.16 12.58 24.61
N GLY A 425 1.02 13.60 24.70
CA GLY A 425 0.57 15.00 24.79
C GLY A 425 -0.18 15.47 23.55
N PHE A 426 0.16 14.98 22.36
CA PHE A 426 -0.62 15.24 21.15
C PHE A 426 -2.03 14.64 21.25
N ASP A 427 -2.13 13.37 21.67
CA ASP A 427 -3.40 12.66 21.77
C ASP A 427 -4.31 13.28 22.85
N GLU A 428 -3.77 13.74 23.98
CA GLU A 428 -4.48 14.49 25.01
C GLU A 428 -5.06 15.81 24.45
N ALA A 429 -4.25 16.56 23.69
CA ALA A 429 -4.69 17.81 23.06
C ALA A 429 -5.81 17.58 22.02
N MET A 430 -5.69 16.50 21.24
CA MET A 430 -6.72 16.06 20.27
C MET A 430 -8.04 15.70 20.98
N GLU A 431 -7.97 14.95 22.08
CA GLU A 431 -9.19 14.58 22.84
C GLU A 431 -9.84 15.80 23.49
N ALA A 432 -9.04 16.73 24.01
CA ALA A 432 -9.54 18.02 24.53
C ALA A 432 -10.25 18.84 23.44
N GLN A 433 -9.73 18.85 22.19
CA GLN A 433 -10.40 19.50 21.06
C GLN A 433 -11.72 18.82 20.71
N ARG A 434 -11.72 17.48 20.61
CA ARG A 434 -12.94 16.69 20.34
C ARG A 434 -14.01 16.93 21.41
N ALA A 435 -13.61 17.02 22.69
CA ALA A 435 -14.51 17.32 23.80
C ALA A 435 -15.11 18.73 23.66
N ARG A 436 -14.29 19.75 23.32
CA ARG A 436 -14.78 21.11 23.02
C ARG A 436 -15.72 21.13 21.81
N GLY A 437 -15.39 20.41 20.75
CA GLY A 437 -16.23 20.23 19.57
C GLY A 437 -17.60 19.62 19.94
N ARG A 438 -17.61 18.53 20.70
CA ARG A 438 -18.84 17.91 21.22
C ARG A 438 -19.65 18.86 22.11
N ALA A 439 -18.99 19.65 22.95
CA ALA A 439 -19.65 20.63 23.83
C ALA A 439 -20.22 21.83 23.04
N SER A 440 -19.53 22.28 21.99
CA SER A 440 -19.99 23.40 21.13
C SER A 440 -21.04 22.93 20.12
N THR A 441 -21.02 21.66 19.72
CA THR A 441 -22.04 21.01 18.88
C THR A 441 -23.18 20.41 19.72
N SER A 442 -23.31 20.80 20.95
CA SER A 442 -24.61 20.71 21.64
C SER A 442 -25.59 21.67 20.94
N PHE A 443 -25.85 21.45 19.66
CA PHE A 443 -27.16 21.56 19.13
C PHE A 443 -27.99 20.72 20.09
N SER A 444 -28.60 21.36 21.05
CA SER A 444 -29.67 20.77 21.77
C SER A 444 -30.67 20.32 20.71
N THR A 445 -30.54 19.10 20.26
CA THR A 445 -31.68 18.31 19.84
C THR A 445 -32.52 18.13 21.12
N SER A 446 -33.07 19.23 21.60
CA SER A 446 -34.28 19.21 22.36
C SER A 446 -35.42 18.80 21.41
N LEU A 447 -35.25 17.72 20.70
CA LEU A 447 -36.31 16.84 20.24
C LEU A 447 -36.86 16.15 21.48
N GLY A 448 -37.31 16.99 22.41
CA GLY A 448 -37.99 16.57 23.67
C GLY A 448 -39.35 15.94 23.45
N GLN A 449 -39.74 15.75 22.19
CA GLN A 449 -40.92 14.93 21.84
C GLN A 449 -40.52 14.00 20.69
N LYS A 450 -40.56 12.70 20.95
CA LYS A 450 -40.54 11.69 19.89
C LYS A 450 -41.69 12.01 18.94
N ILE A 451 -41.38 12.58 17.77
CA ILE A 451 -42.34 12.72 16.68
C ILE A 451 -42.64 11.30 16.18
N SER A 452 -43.85 10.83 16.48
CA SER A 452 -44.33 9.52 16.09
C SER A 452 -45.43 9.71 15.06
N VAL A 453 -45.21 9.32 13.84
CA VAL A 453 -46.24 9.21 12.80
C VAL A 453 -46.65 7.75 12.74
N LYS A 454 -47.97 7.48 12.81
CA LYS A 454 -48.50 6.11 12.81
C LYS A 454 -48.46 5.42 11.44
N GLN A 455 -48.13 6.13 10.38
CA GLN A 455 -48.08 5.64 9.01
C GLN A 455 -46.66 5.40 8.60
N SER A 456 -46.41 4.29 7.88
CA SER A 456 -45.15 4.02 7.24
C SER A 456 -44.93 4.93 6.01
N VAL A 457 -43.71 5.37 5.82
CA VAL A 457 -43.29 6.15 4.66
C VAL A 457 -42.26 5.33 3.89
N ASP A 458 -42.47 5.18 2.60
CA ASP A 458 -41.51 4.50 1.74
C ASP A 458 -40.43 5.49 1.27
N PHE A 459 -39.18 5.15 1.49
CA PHE A 459 -38.05 5.96 1.02
C PHE A 459 -37.69 5.58 -0.43
N LEU A 460 -37.91 6.52 -1.34
CA LEU A 460 -37.66 6.31 -2.78
C LEU A 460 -36.34 6.92 -3.29
N GLY A 461 -35.56 7.52 -2.41
CA GLY A 461 -34.36 8.29 -2.80
C GLY A 461 -33.22 7.49 -3.43
N TYR A 462 -33.30 6.15 -3.41
CA TYR A 462 -32.33 5.30 -4.14
C TYR A 462 -32.76 5.02 -5.59
N GLU A 463 -34.03 5.26 -5.94
CA GLU A 463 -34.58 4.90 -7.25
C GLU A 463 -34.94 6.12 -8.09
N GLN A 464 -35.22 7.27 -7.44
CA GLN A 464 -35.64 8.49 -8.15
C GLN A 464 -35.26 9.77 -7.37
N LEU A 465 -34.94 10.83 -8.13
CA LEU A 465 -34.50 12.11 -7.58
C LEU A 465 -35.66 13.04 -7.19
N ASP A 466 -36.87 12.78 -7.68
CA ASP A 466 -38.07 13.54 -7.38
C ASP A 466 -39.28 12.60 -7.27
N SER A 467 -40.20 12.90 -6.36
CA SER A 467 -41.44 12.17 -6.22
C SER A 467 -42.58 13.06 -5.74
N LYS A 468 -43.82 12.67 -6.05
CA LYS A 468 -45.01 13.31 -5.47
C LYS A 468 -45.31 12.65 -4.14
N ALA A 469 -45.38 13.46 -3.07
CA ALA A 469 -45.68 13.00 -1.75
C ALA A 469 -46.85 13.79 -1.14
N HIS A 470 -47.56 13.19 -0.16
CA HIS A 470 -48.55 13.85 0.64
C HIS A 470 -47.96 14.20 2.01
N VAL A 471 -48.17 15.42 2.45
CA VAL A 471 -47.79 15.82 3.83
C VAL A 471 -48.70 15.12 4.81
N LEU A 472 -48.17 14.23 5.66
CA LEU A 472 -48.91 13.45 6.63
C LEU A 472 -49.13 14.20 7.96
N ALA A 473 -48.14 15.04 8.33
CA ALA A 473 -48.21 15.84 9.55
C ALA A 473 -47.31 17.07 9.47
N VAL A 474 -47.68 18.12 10.13
CA VAL A 474 -46.89 19.34 10.32
C VAL A 474 -46.73 19.55 11.83
N PHE A 475 -45.49 19.72 12.29
CA PHE A 475 -45.20 19.93 13.72
C PHE A 475 -44.59 21.33 13.91
N ASP A 476 -45.04 22.01 14.97
CA ASP A 476 -44.45 23.27 15.40
C ASP A 476 -43.25 22.96 16.31
N ILE A 477 -42.10 23.44 15.93
CA ILE A 477 -40.85 23.27 16.68
C ILE A 477 -40.51 24.63 17.30
N ASN A 478 -40.74 24.78 18.58
CA ASN A 478 -40.39 25.97 19.38
C ASN A 478 -41.04 27.28 18.92
N GLY A 479 -42.26 27.23 18.39
CA GLY A 479 -43.02 28.43 18.05
C GLY A 479 -42.52 29.19 16.80
N ASP A 480 -41.61 28.62 16.04
CA ASP A 480 -41.11 29.20 14.81
C ASP A 480 -41.84 28.58 13.60
N THR A 481 -42.87 29.22 13.15
CA THR A 481 -43.79 28.78 12.07
C THR A 481 -43.16 28.79 10.66
N LYS A 482 -41.87 29.07 10.52
CA LYS A 482 -41.19 29.20 9.22
C LYS A 482 -40.48 27.95 8.74
N LYS A 483 -40.53 26.84 9.46
CA LYS A 483 -39.92 25.57 9.05
C LYS A 483 -40.96 24.47 8.98
N ALA A 484 -41.68 24.40 7.87
CA ALA A 484 -42.36 23.19 7.46
C ALA A 484 -41.37 22.26 6.80
N LEU A 485 -41.33 21.01 7.24
CA LEU A 485 -40.66 19.92 6.55
C LEU A 485 -41.65 19.21 5.65
#